data_f96a6fb76e96d491167911d820e10e89
#
_entry.id   f96a6fb76e96d491167911d820e10e89
#
_cell.length_a   1.000
_cell.length_b   1.000
_cell.length_c   1.000
_cell.angle_alpha   90.00
_cell.angle_beta   90.00
_cell.angle_gamma   90.00
#
_symmetry.space_group_name_H-M   'P 1'
#
loop_
_entity.id
_entity.type
_entity.pdbx_description
1 polymer ?
#
loop_
_entity_poly.entity_id
_entity_poly.type
_entity_poly.pdbx_seq_one_letter_code
_entity_poly.pdbx_strand_id
1 'polypeptide(L)'
;MNILKGKTMVVTGANTGIGRVTAEKLAAQGAHVVLACRDLGRTQPVLDAIARAGGQASFVALDLADLDAVRVAAEKVARHGPIHALINNAGLANVPGVTKQGFEMTFGVNHLGPYLFTALLWPNILAGAPSRVINVASRAHTRIKTFPWEQFQGVHTSPGGFQQYCYSKLANVLFTRGLARRVKPDVVATACLHPGGVATEVFRNQTWLVRTITGWFTMTPEQGATSTLATATMPREQLQHGAYYNEHAKVTPMNPLALDDALVEELWKKSAAWTGVPEDWAGRP
;
A
#
# COMPACT_ATOMS: atom_id res chain seq x y z
N MET A 1 26.02 -3.92 2.75
CA MET A 1 26.17 -2.87 1.71
C MET A 1 25.07 -1.85 1.86
N ASN A 2 25.39 -0.55 1.97
CA ASN A 2 24.41 0.54 2.10
C ASN A 2 23.90 1.00 0.71
N ILE A 3 23.25 0.10 -0.02
CA ILE A 3 22.79 0.36 -1.40
C ILE A 3 21.69 1.42 -1.49
N LEU A 4 21.03 1.70 -0.37
CA LEU A 4 19.96 2.72 -0.26
C LEU A 4 20.42 3.98 0.49
N LYS A 5 21.74 4.18 0.69
CA LYS A 5 22.26 5.37 1.36
C LYS A 5 21.81 6.65 0.63
N GLY A 6 21.28 7.61 1.38
CA GLY A 6 20.73 8.85 0.85
C GLY A 6 19.34 8.72 0.20
N LYS A 7 18.69 7.54 0.28
CA LYS A 7 17.33 7.32 -0.21
C LYS A 7 16.31 7.44 0.92
N THR A 8 15.22 8.17 0.67
CA THR A 8 14.06 8.19 1.58
C THR A 8 13.01 7.21 1.07
N MET A 9 12.57 6.32 1.97
CA MET A 9 11.53 5.33 1.71
C MET A 9 10.35 5.57 2.66
N VAL A 10 9.13 5.61 2.15
CA VAL A 10 7.92 5.77 2.98
C VAL A 10 7.18 4.44 3.03
N VAL A 11 6.88 3.95 4.23
CA VAL A 11 6.15 2.68 4.44
C VAL A 11 4.92 2.94 5.30
N THR A 12 3.72 2.71 4.74
CA THR A 12 2.49 2.81 5.51
C THR A 12 2.23 1.52 6.30
N GLY A 13 1.73 1.63 7.54
CA GLY A 13 1.46 0.48 8.39
C GLY A 13 2.71 -0.31 8.80
N ALA A 14 3.81 0.41 9.03
CA ALA A 14 5.13 -0.16 9.35
C ALA A 14 5.31 -0.56 10.83
N ASN A 15 4.27 -0.52 11.64
CA ASN A 15 4.35 -0.82 13.08
C ASN A 15 4.22 -2.31 13.41
N THR A 16 3.83 -3.15 12.45
CA THR A 16 3.64 -4.59 12.66
C THR A 16 3.77 -5.39 11.35
N GLY A 17 3.91 -6.69 11.47
CA GLY A 17 3.87 -7.64 10.36
C GLY A 17 4.84 -7.32 9.22
N ILE A 18 4.35 -7.43 7.99
CA ILE A 18 5.13 -7.21 6.76
C ILE A 18 5.73 -5.81 6.70
N GLY A 19 4.93 -4.79 7.06
CA GLY A 19 5.37 -3.40 7.03
C GLY A 19 6.54 -3.13 7.97
N ARG A 20 6.51 -3.71 9.18
CA ARG A 20 7.62 -3.65 10.14
C ARG A 20 8.90 -4.25 9.55
N VAL A 21 8.82 -5.50 9.09
CA VAL A 21 9.99 -6.20 8.52
C VAL A 21 10.52 -5.46 7.30
N THR A 22 9.64 -4.95 6.44
CA THR A 22 10.01 -4.13 5.28
C THR A 22 10.79 -2.89 5.73
N ALA A 23 10.28 -2.14 6.71
CA ALA A 23 10.94 -0.93 7.21
C ALA A 23 12.32 -1.23 7.83
N GLU A 24 12.41 -2.24 8.70
CA GLU A 24 13.67 -2.67 9.32
C GLU A 24 14.72 -3.07 8.26
N LYS A 25 14.32 -3.83 7.23
CA LYS A 25 15.23 -4.29 6.17
C LYS A 25 15.67 -3.16 5.22
N LEU A 26 14.79 -2.19 4.92
CA LEU A 26 15.16 -1.01 4.13
C LEU A 26 16.13 -0.12 4.90
N ALA A 27 15.88 0.11 6.20
CA ALA A 27 16.79 0.87 7.06
C ALA A 27 18.17 0.20 7.19
N ALA A 28 18.22 -1.12 7.32
CA ALA A 28 19.45 -1.89 7.35
C ALA A 28 20.26 -1.82 6.04
N GLN A 29 19.61 -1.47 4.91
CA GLN A 29 20.27 -1.19 3.63
C GLN A 29 20.71 0.28 3.48
N GLY A 30 20.53 1.11 4.52
CA GLY A 30 20.99 2.49 4.57
C GLY A 30 19.94 3.53 4.17
N ALA A 31 18.69 3.15 3.93
CA ALA A 31 17.62 4.09 3.69
C ALA A 31 17.23 4.86 4.96
N HIS A 32 16.81 6.12 4.80
CA HIS A 32 15.98 6.78 5.79
C HIS A 32 14.52 6.33 5.56
N VAL A 33 13.91 5.68 6.56
CA VAL A 33 12.56 5.13 6.43
C VAL A 33 11.55 5.95 7.23
N VAL A 34 10.56 6.52 6.53
CA VAL A 34 9.43 7.20 7.17
C VAL A 34 8.34 6.18 7.46
N LEU A 35 8.10 5.91 8.75
CA LEU A 35 7.08 5.00 9.25
C LEU A 35 5.75 5.76 9.37
N ALA A 36 4.90 5.65 8.35
CA ALA A 36 3.59 6.30 8.35
C ALA A 36 2.53 5.37 8.98
N CYS A 37 2.22 5.58 10.26
CA CYS A 37 1.37 4.71 11.08
C CYS A 37 0.43 5.53 11.95
N ARG A 38 -0.67 4.91 12.44
CA ARG A 38 -1.67 5.62 13.25
C ARG A 38 -1.19 5.98 14.66
N ASP A 39 -0.40 5.11 15.27
CA ASP A 39 -0.10 5.13 16.70
C ASP A 39 1.41 5.10 16.94
N LEU A 40 1.94 6.15 17.59
CA LEU A 40 3.35 6.25 17.92
C LEU A 40 3.76 5.17 18.93
N GLY A 41 2.95 4.91 19.95
CA GLY A 41 3.29 3.94 20.99
C GLY A 41 3.51 2.53 20.41
N ARG A 42 2.67 2.13 19.46
CA ARG A 42 2.85 0.86 18.73
C ARG A 42 3.99 0.89 17.71
N THR A 43 4.42 2.07 17.27
CA THR A 43 5.51 2.22 16.29
C THR A 43 6.86 2.41 16.96
N GLN A 44 6.90 2.92 18.19
CA GLN A 44 8.12 3.19 18.95
C GLN A 44 9.08 1.98 19.02
N PRO A 45 8.61 0.74 19.31
CA PRO A 45 9.51 -0.43 19.32
C PRO A 45 10.24 -0.66 17.99
N VAL A 46 9.60 -0.30 16.85
CA VAL A 46 10.24 -0.43 15.52
C VAL A 46 11.27 0.66 15.29
N LEU A 47 10.97 1.90 15.69
CA LEU A 47 11.94 3.01 15.67
C LEU A 47 13.19 2.66 16.48
N ASP A 48 12.99 2.14 17.70
CA ASP A 48 14.08 1.77 18.60
C ASP A 48 14.90 0.59 18.04
N ALA A 49 14.24 -0.38 17.40
CA ALA A 49 14.93 -1.51 16.77
C ALA A 49 15.79 -1.05 15.60
N ILE A 50 15.27 -0.16 14.74
CA ILE A 50 16.03 0.43 13.63
C ILE A 50 17.21 1.25 14.15
N ALA A 51 17.00 2.09 15.16
CA ALA A 51 18.06 2.91 15.75
C ALA A 51 19.16 2.06 16.38
N ARG A 52 18.81 1.02 17.13
CA ARG A 52 19.78 0.08 17.72
C ARG A 52 20.60 -0.67 16.67
N ALA A 53 20.03 -0.90 15.49
CA ALA A 53 20.73 -1.50 14.35
C ALA A 53 21.55 -0.48 13.55
N GLY A 54 21.65 0.80 13.98
CA GLY A 54 22.37 1.87 13.31
C GLY A 54 21.68 2.41 12.07
N GLY A 55 20.40 2.11 11.87
CA GLY A 55 19.58 2.62 10.79
C GLY A 55 18.92 3.98 11.12
N GLN A 56 18.24 4.57 10.15
CA GLN A 56 17.53 5.84 10.29
C GLN A 56 16.04 5.67 9.99
N ALA A 57 15.19 6.11 10.90
CA ALA A 57 13.75 6.14 10.70
C ALA A 57 13.11 7.35 11.38
N SER A 58 11.95 7.77 10.85
CA SER A 58 11.10 8.83 11.41
C SER A 58 9.66 8.35 11.45
N PHE A 59 8.90 8.82 12.42
CA PHE A 59 7.47 8.55 12.54
C PHE A 59 6.64 9.71 11.99
N VAL A 60 5.58 9.38 11.26
CA VAL A 60 4.52 10.32 10.88
C VAL A 60 3.17 9.68 11.21
N ALA A 61 2.36 10.37 12.00
CA ALA A 61 0.99 9.92 12.29
C ALA A 61 0.15 9.95 11.01
N LEU A 62 -0.41 8.79 10.63
CA LEU A 62 -1.25 8.61 9.43
C LEU A 62 -2.44 7.73 9.78
N ASP A 63 -3.65 8.29 9.73
CA ASP A 63 -4.89 7.53 9.73
C ASP A 63 -5.53 7.54 8.33
N LEU A 64 -5.54 6.39 7.68
CA LEU A 64 -6.11 6.21 6.35
C LEU A 64 -7.66 6.17 6.34
N ALA A 65 -8.29 6.10 7.51
CA ALA A 65 -9.74 6.19 7.66
C ALA A 65 -10.26 7.64 7.72
N ASP A 66 -9.36 8.62 7.74
CA ASP A 66 -9.67 10.04 7.75
C ASP A 66 -8.85 10.78 6.67
N LEU A 67 -9.51 11.20 5.59
CA LEU A 67 -8.83 11.89 4.47
C LEU A 67 -8.23 13.24 4.90
N ASP A 68 -8.75 13.90 5.95
CA ASP A 68 -8.14 15.12 6.48
C ASP A 68 -6.83 14.80 7.21
N ALA A 69 -6.81 13.71 7.99
CA ALA A 69 -5.59 13.21 8.62
C ALA A 69 -4.54 12.78 7.58
N VAL A 70 -4.98 12.20 6.44
CA VAL A 70 -4.09 11.88 5.33
C VAL A 70 -3.42 13.13 4.76
N ARG A 71 -4.15 14.25 4.62
CA ARG A 71 -3.59 15.53 4.13
C ARG A 71 -2.52 16.05 5.09
N VAL A 72 -2.81 16.09 6.38
CA VAL A 72 -1.85 16.52 7.40
C VAL A 72 -0.60 15.61 7.43
N ALA A 73 -0.79 14.31 7.29
CA ALA A 73 0.32 13.36 7.24
C ALA A 73 1.18 13.57 5.98
N ALA A 74 0.57 13.79 4.82
CA ALA A 74 1.30 14.05 3.58
C ALA A 74 2.19 15.29 3.68
N GLU A 75 1.69 16.40 4.26
CA GLU A 75 2.49 17.61 4.51
C GLU A 75 3.71 17.32 5.38
N LYS A 76 3.54 16.50 6.43
CA LYS A 76 4.65 16.12 7.32
C LYS A 76 5.68 15.24 6.61
N VAL A 77 5.21 14.25 5.82
CA VAL A 77 6.09 13.38 5.03
C VAL A 77 6.83 14.18 3.97
N ALA A 78 6.18 15.14 3.31
CA ALA A 78 6.80 15.97 2.27
C ALA A 78 8.02 16.76 2.78
N ARG A 79 8.08 17.10 4.06
CA ARG A 79 9.24 17.79 4.68
C ARG A 79 10.51 16.92 4.72
N HIS A 80 10.42 15.62 4.51
CA HIS A 80 11.58 14.75 4.38
C HIS A 80 12.26 14.82 3.00
N GLY A 81 11.73 15.66 2.09
CA GLY A 81 12.31 15.91 0.76
C GLY A 81 11.95 14.83 -0.27
N PRO A 82 12.87 14.50 -1.19
CA PRO A 82 12.63 13.54 -2.25
C PRO A 82 12.28 12.13 -1.73
N ILE A 83 11.24 11.51 -2.30
CA ILE A 83 10.78 10.15 -1.96
C ILE A 83 11.20 9.19 -3.07
N HIS A 84 12.03 8.21 -2.75
CA HIS A 84 12.55 7.23 -3.71
C HIS A 84 11.69 5.97 -3.82
N ALA A 85 10.93 5.63 -2.76
CA ALA A 85 9.85 4.65 -2.84
C ALA A 85 8.75 4.98 -1.83
N LEU A 86 7.50 4.95 -2.30
CA LEU A 86 6.30 4.92 -1.46
C LEU A 86 5.73 3.50 -1.48
N ILE A 87 5.63 2.89 -0.31
CA ILE A 87 5.11 1.54 -0.13
C ILE A 87 3.77 1.64 0.61
N ASN A 88 2.67 1.57 -0.14
CA ASN A 88 1.31 1.50 0.38
C ASN A 88 1.04 0.08 0.89
N ASN A 89 1.54 -0.19 2.10
CA ASN A 89 1.45 -1.50 2.73
C ASN A 89 0.29 -1.60 3.73
N ALA A 90 -0.12 -0.51 4.35
CA ALA A 90 -1.21 -0.52 5.32
C ALA A 90 -2.50 -1.10 4.72
N GLY A 91 -3.22 -1.85 5.54
CA GLY A 91 -4.50 -2.40 5.14
C GLY A 91 -5.20 -3.07 6.30
N LEU A 92 -6.50 -3.25 6.15
CA LEU A 92 -7.35 -3.95 7.10
C LEU A 92 -8.35 -4.84 6.37
N ALA A 93 -8.93 -5.78 7.10
CA ALA A 93 -10.05 -6.62 6.66
C ALA A 93 -10.98 -6.87 7.85
N ASN A 94 -12.24 -7.16 7.53
CA ASN A 94 -13.24 -7.51 8.54
C ASN A 94 -13.40 -6.44 9.64
N VAL A 95 -13.42 -5.18 9.24
CA VAL A 95 -13.73 -4.05 10.11
C VAL A 95 -15.00 -3.39 9.57
N PRO A 96 -16.16 -3.63 10.20
CA PRO A 96 -17.42 -3.01 9.77
C PRO A 96 -17.42 -1.50 10.04
N GLY A 97 -18.25 -0.77 9.30
CA GLY A 97 -18.43 0.67 9.48
C GLY A 97 -18.00 1.47 8.27
N VAL A 98 -17.88 2.77 8.49
CA VAL A 98 -17.48 3.74 7.46
C VAL A 98 -16.31 4.58 7.94
N THR A 99 -15.55 5.11 6.98
CA THR A 99 -14.54 6.13 7.24
C THR A 99 -15.21 7.46 7.65
N LYS A 100 -14.43 8.43 8.09
CA LYS A 100 -14.92 9.76 8.46
C LYS A 100 -15.71 10.43 7.33
N GLN A 101 -15.35 10.18 6.07
CA GLN A 101 -16.00 10.73 4.88
C GLN A 101 -17.14 9.83 4.33
N GLY A 102 -17.54 8.79 5.08
CA GLY A 102 -18.69 7.94 4.74
C GLY A 102 -18.43 6.82 3.73
N PHE A 103 -17.18 6.49 3.42
CA PHE A 103 -16.84 5.35 2.58
C PHE A 103 -16.81 4.04 3.38
N GLU A 104 -17.13 2.91 2.72
CA GLU A 104 -16.95 1.60 3.34
C GLU A 104 -15.53 1.49 3.91
N MET A 105 -15.43 1.02 5.16
CA MET A 105 -14.19 1.12 5.95
C MET A 105 -12.99 0.48 5.26
N THR A 106 -13.16 -0.72 4.68
CA THR A 106 -12.06 -1.45 4.07
C THR A 106 -11.62 -0.81 2.75
N PHE A 107 -12.58 -0.34 1.94
CA PHE A 107 -12.29 0.38 0.70
C PHE A 107 -11.61 1.72 0.98
N GLY A 108 -12.12 2.48 1.94
CA GLY A 108 -11.55 3.77 2.33
C GLY A 108 -10.11 3.67 2.79
N VAL A 109 -9.84 2.75 3.74
CA VAL A 109 -8.49 2.56 4.31
C VAL A 109 -7.51 1.92 3.33
N ASN A 110 -7.95 0.91 2.57
CA ASN A 110 -7.05 0.14 1.72
C ASN A 110 -6.80 0.80 0.35
N HIS A 111 -7.72 1.67 -0.10
CA HIS A 111 -7.64 2.28 -1.43
C HIS A 111 -7.67 3.81 -1.41
N LEU A 112 -8.75 4.45 -0.90
CA LEU A 112 -8.90 5.91 -1.01
C LEU A 112 -7.83 6.68 -0.22
N GLY A 113 -7.54 6.25 1.01
CA GLY A 113 -6.45 6.84 1.80
C GLY A 113 -5.10 6.75 1.10
N PRO A 114 -4.63 5.57 0.65
CA PRO A 114 -3.42 5.42 -0.15
C PRO A 114 -3.42 6.19 -1.47
N TYR A 115 -4.56 6.25 -2.17
CA TYR A 115 -4.70 7.04 -3.40
C TYR A 115 -4.43 8.53 -3.12
N LEU A 116 -5.14 9.11 -2.14
CA LEU A 116 -4.94 10.50 -1.72
C LEU A 116 -3.51 10.76 -1.25
N PHE A 117 -2.97 9.87 -0.41
CA PHE A 117 -1.62 10.01 0.11
C PHE A 117 -0.57 10.01 -1.00
N THR A 118 -0.74 9.14 -2.00
CA THR A 118 0.14 9.10 -3.18
C THR A 118 0.02 10.38 -4.00
N ALA A 119 -1.20 10.87 -4.24
CA ALA A 119 -1.44 12.10 -5.00
C ALA A 119 -0.81 13.33 -4.33
N LEU A 120 -0.95 13.46 -3.01
CA LEU A 120 -0.38 14.58 -2.26
C LEU A 120 1.16 14.55 -2.18
N LEU A 121 1.74 13.36 -2.17
CA LEU A 121 3.19 13.17 -2.17
C LEU A 121 3.80 13.15 -3.57
N TRP A 122 2.99 13.34 -4.61
CA TRP A 122 3.44 13.21 -6.00
C TRP A 122 4.63 14.11 -6.34
N PRO A 123 4.66 15.40 -5.95
CA PRO A 123 5.83 16.24 -6.19
C PRO A 123 7.12 15.69 -5.57
N ASN A 124 7.04 15.12 -4.35
CA ASN A 124 8.19 14.53 -3.67
C ASN A 124 8.63 13.21 -4.33
N ILE A 125 7.67 12.43 -4.85
CA ILE A 125 7.95 11.19 -5.58
C ILE A 125 8.64 11.52 -6.91
N LEU A 126 8.22 12.55 -7.62
CA LEU A 126 8.89 13.03 -8.84
C LEU A 126 10.30 13.57 -8.54
N ALA A 127 10.46 14.33 -7.45
CA ALA A 127 11.77 14.84 -7.02
C ALA A 127 12.74 13.70 -6.64
N GLY A 128 12.23 12.54 -6.22
CA GLY A 128 13.01 11.34 -5.92
C GLY A 128 13.32 10.45 -7.12
N ALA A 129 12.98 10.88 -8.34
CA ALA A 129 13.18 10.06 -9.54
C ALA A 129 14.66 9.66 -9.76
N PRO A 130 14.93 8.44 -10.23
CA PRO A 130 13.97 7.37 -10.50
C PRO A 130 13.37 6.78 -9.21
N SER A 131 12.05 6.89 -9.07
CA SER A 131 11.32 6.50 -7.85
C SER A 131 10.32 5.38 -8.10
N ARG A 132 9.63 4.93 -7.03
CA ARG A 132 8.66 3.83 -7.10
C ARG A 132 7.42 4.10 -6.26
N VAL A 133 6.29 3.59 -6.74
CA VAL A 133 5.06 3.42 -5.95
C VAL A 133 4.69 1.94 -5.95
N ILE A 134 4.70 1.32 -4.77
CA ILE A 134 4.43 -0.11 -4.58
C ILE A 134 3.15 -0.26 -3.76
N ASN A 135 2.16 -0.93 -4.33
CA ASN A 135 0.87 -1.16 -3.67
C ASN A 135 0.75 -2.62 -3.21
N VAL A 136 0.59 -2.83 -1.91
CA VAL A 136 0.37 -4.18 -1.37
C VAL A 136 -1.10 -4.57 -1.55
N ALA A 137 -1.34 -5.37 -2.58
CA ALA A 137 -2.62 -5.98 -2.90
C ALA A 137 -2.81 -7.33 -2.17
N SER A 138 -3.49 -8.28 -2.78
CA SER A 138 -3.70 -9.65 -2.29
C SER A 138 -4.19 -10.54 -3.42
N ARG A 139 -3.97 -11.85 -3.36
CA ARG A 139 -4.63 -12.83 -4.23
C ARG A 139 -6.16 -12.75 -4.16
N ALA A 140 -6.71 -12.20 -3.08
CA ALA A 140 -8.15 -12.00 -2.93
C ALA A 140 -8.79 -11.21 -4.08
N HIS A 141 -8.04 -10.32 -4.75
CA HIS A 141 -8.52 -9.55 -5.89
C HIS A 141 -9.00 -10.43 -7.06
N THR A 142 -8.43 -11.63 -7.25
CA THR A 142 -8.80 -12.54 -8.35
C THR A 142 -10.19 -13.15 -8.18
N ARG A 143 -10.79 -13.06 -7.00
CA ARG A 143 -12.13 -13.61 -6.71
C ARG A 143 -13.27 -12.72 -7.19
N ILE A 144 -12.99 -11.48 -7.58
CA ILE A 144 -13.98 -10.50 -8.00
C ILE A 144 -14.29 -10.69 -9.49
N LYS A 145 -15.59 -10.79 -9.80
CA LYS A 145 -16.10 -10.90 -11.17
C LYS A 145 -16.78 -9.62 -11.66
N THR A 146 -17.24 -8.77 -10.73
CA THR A 146 -17.89 -7.48 -11.00
C THR A 146 -17.41 -6.45 -9.99
N PHE A 147 -17.40 -5.16 -10.36
CA PHE A 147 -16.92 -4.09 -9.48
C PHE A 147 -18.06 -3.09 -9.21
N PRO A 148 -18.92 -3.35 -8.21
CA PRO A 148 -20.13 -2.61 -7.95
C PRO A 148 -19.86 -1.33 -7.18
N TRP A 149 -20.08 -0.17 -7.81
CA TRP A 149 -19.75 1.14 -7.27
C TRP A 149 -20.53 1.50 -5.99
N GLU A 150 -21.77 1.00 -5.88
CA GLU A 150 -22.65 1.20 -4.73
C GLU A 150 -22.11 0.58 -3.44
N GLN A 151 -21.17 -0.36 -3.52
CA GLN A 151 -20.56 -1.04 -2.36
C GLN A 151 -19.48 -0.20 -1.67
N PHE A 152 -19.10 0.94 -2.22
CA PHE A 152 -17.97 1.73 -1.70
C PHE A 152 -18.38 2.93 -0.85
N GLN A 153 -19.64 3.27 -0.80
CA GLN A 153 -20.22 4.32 0.06
C GLN A 153 -21.21 3.71 1.05
N GLY A 154 -21.22 4.20 2.30
CA GLY A 154 -22.08 3.67 3.35
C GLY A 154 -21.57 2.38 3.97
N VAL A 155 -22.39 1.77 4.81
CA VAL A 155 -22.07 0.54 5.53
C VAL A 155 -22.45 -0.66 4.66
N HIS A 156 -21.46 -1.40 4.21
CA HIS A 156 -21.64 -2.66 3.52
C HIS A 156 -20.89 -3.75 4.27
N THR A 157 -21.53 -4.91 4.42
CA THR A 157 -20.97 -6.05 5.13
C THR A 157 -21.16 -7.32 4.33
N SER A 158 -20.20 -8.21 4.46
CA SER A 158 -20.28 -9.60 3.97
C SER A 158 -19.79 -10.53 5.06
N PRO A 159 -20.08 -11.83 5.01
CA PRO A 159 -19.54 -12.77 5.99
C PRO A 159 -18.02 -12.63 6.15
N GLY A 160 -17.59 -12.26 7.37
CA GLY A 160 -16.18 -11.99 7.68
C GLY A 160 -15.56 -10.79 6.96
N GLY A 161 -16.34 -9.88 6.35
CA GLY A 161 -15.83 -8.71 5.61
C GLY A 161 -14.98 -9.06 4.39
N PHE A 162 -15.02 -10.32 3.94
CA PHE A 162 -14.08 -10.84 2.94
C PHE A 162 -14.34 -10.27 1.54
N GLN A 163 -15.60 -10.02 1.19
CA GLN A 163 -15.94 -9.48 -0.13
C GLN A 163 -15.45 -8.01 -0.25
N GLN A 164 -15.67 -7.18 0.78
CA GLN A 164 -15.17 -5.79 0.83
C GLN A 164 -13.64 -5.76 0.74
N TYR A 165 -12.98 -6.70 1.41
CA TYR A 165 -11.53 -6.86 1.28
C TYR A 165 -11.12 -7.20 -0.16
N CYS A 166 -11.79 -8.14 -0.82
CA CYS A 166 -11.51 -8.50 -2.22
C CYS A 166 -11.68 -7.28 -3.15
N TYR A 167 -12.74 -6.49 -2.99
CA TYR A 167 -12.95 -5.25 -3.75
C TYR A 167 -11.81 -4.25 -3.53
N SER A 168 -11.45 -4.00 -2.28
CA SER A 168 -10.38 -3.05 -1.96
C SER A 168 -9.03 -3.48 -2.55
N LYS A 169 -8.76 -4.79 -2.60
CA LYS A 169 -7.51 -5.31 -3.16
C LYS A 169 -7.52 -5.32 -4.70
N LEU A 170 -8.70 -5.46 -5.34
CA LEU A 170 -8.83 -5.19 -6.77
C LEU A 170 -8.63 -3.70 -7.07
N ALA A 171 -9.19 -2.80 -6.25
CA ALA A 171 -8.97 -1.36 -6.40
C ALA A 171 -7.48 -0.99 -6.35
N ASN A 172 -6.67 -1.65 -5.51
CA ASN A 172 -5.22 -1.42 -5.46
C ASN A 172 -4.51 -1.88 -6.77
N VAL A 173 -4.98 -2.96 -7.40
CA VAL A 173 -4.45 -3.41 -8.70
C VAL A 173 -4.84 -2.43 -9.81
N LEU A 174 -6.12 -2.02 -9.85
CA LEU A 174 -6.63 -1.01 -10.78
C LEU A 174 -5.90 0.33 -10.63
N PHE A 175 -5.67 0.80 -9.39
CA PHE A 175 -4.90 2.01 -9.11
C PHE A 175 -3.48 1.91 -9.65
N THR A 176 -2.80 0.78 -9.45
CA THR A 176 -1.47 0.54 -9.99
C THR A 176 -1.46 0.62 -11.52
N ARG A 177 -2.47 0.05 -12.17
CA ARG A 177 -2.65 0.12 -13.63
C ARG A 177 -2.91 1.56 -14.11
N GLY A 178 -3.81 2.26 -13.43
CA GLY A 178 -4.14 3.66 -13.73
C GLY A 178 -2.92 4.58 -13.59
N LEU A 179 -2.11 4.39 -12.55
CA LEU A 179 -0.87 5.13 -12.36
C LEU A 179 0.17 4.79 -13.43
N ALA A 180 0.31 3.49 -13.78
CA ALA A 180 1.25 3.04 -14.81
C ALA A 180 0.96 3.65 -16.20
N ARG A 181 -0.29 3.96 -16.52
CA ARG A 181 -0.68 4.59 -17.79
C ARG A 181 -0.34 6.08 -17.86
N ARG A 182 -0.10 6.71 -16.71
CA ARG A 182 0.09 8.17 -16.58
C ARG A 182 1.54 8.58 -16.48
N VAL A 183 2.43 7.66 -16.13
CA VAL A 183 3.82 7.99 -15.83
C VAL A 183 4.79 7.13 -16.63
N LYS A 184 5.90 7.74 -17.01
CA LYS A 184 6.98 7.01 -17.65
C LYS A 184 7.71 6.16 -16.62
N PRO A 185 7.99 4.88 -16.97
CA PRO A 185 8.64 3.97 -16.04
C PRO A 185 10.03 4.41 -15.58
N ASP A 186 10.78 5.12 -16.39
CA ASP A 186 12.11 5.68 -16.06
C ASP A 186 12.05 6.82 -15.03
N VAL A 187 10.90 7.48 -14.90
CA VAL A 187 10.65 8.53 -13.88
C VAL A 187 10.07 7.94 -12.62
N VAL A 188 8.88 7.30 -12.69
CA VAL A 188 8.24 6.63 -11.57
C VAL A 188 7.80 5.23 -11.98
N ALA A 189 8.41 4.21 -11.42
CA ALA A 189 7.93 2.85 -11.62
C ALA A 189 6.82 2.52 -10.63
N THR A 190 5.79 1.84 -11.09
CA THR A 190 4.73 1.35 -10.20
C THR A 190 4.53 -0.15 -10.36
N ALA A 191 4.22 -0.81 -9.27
CA ALA A 191 3.88 -2.23 -9.25
C ALA A 191 2.93 -2.53 -8.07
N CYS A 192 2.21 -3.61 -8.17
CA CYS A 192 1.48 -4.16 -7.04
C CYS A 192 1.87 -5.63 -6.80
N LEU A 193 1.58 -6.11 -5.61
CA LEU A 193 1.98 -7.46 -5.21
C LEU A 193 1.01 -8.07 -4.19
N HIS A 194 1.10 -9.39 -4.03
CA HIS A 194 0.60 -10.03 -2.83
C HIS A 194 1.75 -10.70 -2.06
N PRO A 195 1.74 -10.58 -0.73
CA PRO A 195 2.82 -11.08 0.12
C PRO A 195 2.70 -12.56 0.48
N GLY A 196 1.78 -13.30 -0.14
CA GLY A 196 1.41 -14.66 0.25
C GLY A 196 0.36 -14.70 1.37
N GLY A 197 0.10 -15.90 1.89
CA GLY A 197 -0.78 -16.10 3.04
C GLY A 197 -0.03 -15.85 4.35
N VAL A 198 0.08 -14.59 4.78
CA VAL A 198 0.81 -14.23 6.00
C VAL A 198 -0.15 -14.16 7.19
N ALA A 199 0.25 -14.74 8.33
CA ALA A 199 -0.45 -14.56 9.61
C ALA A 199 -0.21 -13.12 10.11
N THR A 200 -0.97 -12.17 9.57
CA THR A 200 -0.87 -10.76 9.97
C THR A 200 -2.10 -10.34 10.78
N GLU A 201 -1.95 -9.24 11.54
CA GLU A 201 -3.06 -8.62 12.26
C GLU A 201 -4.21 -8.12 11.36
N VAL A 202 -4.08 -8.20 10.04
CA VAL A 202 -5.15 -7.87 9.08
C VAL A 202 -6.43 -8.68 9.35
N PHE A 203 -6.29 -9.93 9.83
CA PHE A 203 -7.38 -10.81 10.20
C PHE A 203 -7.56 -10.99 11.72
N ARG A 204 -7.08 -10.07 12.54
CA ARG A 204 -7.12 -10.17 14.02
C ARG A 204 -8.53 -10.33 14.61
N ASN A 205 -9.57 -9.88 13.89
CA ASN A 205 -10.96 -9.97 14.35
C ASN A 205 -11.63 -11.32 14.00
N GLN A 206 -10.89 -12.30 13.51
CA GLN A 206 -11.41 -13.64 13.29
C GLN A 206 -11.40 -14.48 14.58
N THR A 207 -12.30 -15.47 14.67
CA THR A 207 -12.39 -16.37 15.82
C THR A 207 -11.09 -17.14 16.01
N TRP A 208 -10.74 -17.46 17.27
CA TRP A 208 -9.52 -18.19 17.63
C TRP A 208 -9.36 -19.51 16.88
N LEU A 209 -10.47 -20.19 16.56
CA LEU A 209 -10.49 -21.47 15.84
C LEU A 209 -9.97 -21.30 14.38
N VAL A 210 -10.40 -20.24 13.69
CA VAL A 210 -9.94 -19.91 12.34
C VAL A 210 -8.46 -19.54 12.35
N ARG A 211 -8.02 -18.77 13.35
CA ARG A 211 -6.60 -18.40 13.54
C ARG A 211 -5.71 -19.63 13.77
N THR A 212 -6.17 -20.61 14.54
CA THR A 212 -5.39 -21.84 14.85
C THR A 212 -5.27 -22.74 13.62
N ILE A 213 -6.35 -22.92 12.85
CA ILE A 213 -6.34 -23.77 11.64
C ILE A 213 -5.54 -23.12 10.51
N THR A 214 -5.65 -21.80 10.32
CA THR A 214 -4.92 -21.07 9.27
C THR A 214 -3.46 -20.80 9.64
N GLY A 215 -3.12 -20.74 10.94
CA GLY A 215 -1.77 -20.48 11.43
C GLY A 215 -0.73 -21.53 11.01
N TRP A 216 -1.15 -22.76 10.76
CA TRP A 216 -0.25 -23.84 10.32
C TRP A 216 0.17 -23.75 8.84
N PHE A 217 -0.49 -22.92 8.04
CA PHE A 217 -0.23 -22.74 6.61
C PHE A 217 0.14 -21.31 6.23
N THR A 218 0.42 -20.46 7.20
CA THR A 218 0.72 -19.05 6.94
C THR A 218 2.22 -18.80 6.93
N MET A 219 2.65 -17.97 5.99
CA MET A 219 4.04 -17.49 5.89
C MET A 219 4.36 -16.58 7.08
N THR A 220 5.63 -16.54 7.48
CA THR A 220 6.10 -15.57 8.46
C THR A 220 6.08 -14.15 7.88
N PRO A 221 6.08 -13.08 8.72
CA PRO A 221 6.22 -11.71 8.24
C PRO A 221 7.49 -11.48 7.39
N GLU A 222 8.59 -12.18 7.70
CA GLU A 222 9.85 -12.13 6.95
C GLU A 222 9.68 -12.68 5.53
N GLN A 223 9.02 -13.83 5.41
CA GLN A 223 8.68 -14.42 4.10
C GLN A 223 7.74 -13.50 3.32
N GLY A 224 6.72 -12.94 3.98
CA GLY A 224 5.77 -12.02 3.37
C GLY A 224 6.40 -10.70 2.91
N ALA A 225 7.45 -10.24 3.57
CA ALA A 225 8.16 -9.03 3.18
C ALA A 225 9.04 -9.21 1.91
N THR A 226 9.34 -10.46 1.51
CA THR A 226 10.25 -10.76 0.39
C THR A 226 9.85 -10.06 -0.89
N SER A 227 8.58 -10.17 -1.31
CA SER A 227 8.11 -9.56 -2.55
C SER A 227 8.07 -8.03 -2.46
N THR A 228 7.68 -7.49 -1.29
CA THR A 228 7.68 -6.04 -1.06
C THR A 228 9.09 -5.47 -1.13
N LEU A 229 10.06 -6.11 -0.47
CA LEU A 229 11.45 -5.71 -0.50
C LEU A 229 12.03 -5.82 -1.92
N ALA A 230 11.80 -6.94 -2.60
CA ALA A 230 12.28 -7.13 -3.96
C ALA A 230 11.75 -6.04 -4.91
N THR A 231 10.43 -5.79 -4.93
CA THR A 231 9.84 -4.76 -5.80
C THR A 231 10.28 -3.34 -5.42
N ALA A 232 10.57 -3.09 -4.14
CA ALA A 232 11.09 -1.80 -3.69
C ALA A 232 12.56 -1.56 -4.03
N THR A 233 13.38 -2.62 -4.19
CA THR A 233 14.86 -2.49 -4.26
C THR A 233 15.52 -3.13 -5.47
N MET A 234 14.85 -4.04 -6.22
CA MET A 234 15.44 -4.66 -7.41
C MET A 234 15.91 -3.61 -8.44
N PRO A 235 16.91 -3.91 -9.28
CA PRO A 235 17.29 -3.05 -10.40
C PRO A 235 16.08 -2.57 -11.21
N ARG A 236 16.12 -1.32 -11.66
CA ARG A 236 14.97 -0.68 -12.31
C ARG A 236 14.48 -1.45 -13.53
N GLU A 237 15.39 -1.95 -14.33
CA GLU A 237 15.16 -2.74 -15.52
C GLU A 237 14.49 -4.10 -15.26
N GLN A 238 14.55 -4.59 -14.05
CA GLN A 238 13.91 -5.85 -13.62
C GLN A 238 12.48 -5.63 -13.11
N LEU A 239 12.14 -4.39 -12.70
CA LEU A 239 10.79 -4.07 -12.24
C LEU A 239 9.87 -3.83 -13.44
N GLN A 240 9.00 -4.78 -13.74
CA GLN A 240 8.00 -4.63 -14.79
C GLN A 240 6.91 -3.62 -14.34
N HIS A 241 6.85 -2.51 -15.05
CA HIS A 241 5.95 -1.40 -14.76
C HIS A 241 4.47 -1.78 -14.89
N GLY A 242 3.67 -1.45 -13.88
CA GLY A 242 2.24 -1.77 -13.84
C GLY A 242 1.92 -3.25 -13.61
N ALA A 243 2.91 -4.09 -13.34
CA ALA A 243 2.73 -5.52 -13.14
C ALA A 243 2.27 -5.88 -11.73
N TYR A 244 1.72 -7.08 -11.61
CA TYR A 244 1.35 -7.73 -10.36
C TYR A 244 2.31 -8.87 -10.04
N TYR A 245 2.87 -8.85 -8.83
CA TYR A 245 3.88 -9.79 -8.37
C TYR A 245 3.32 -10.75 -7.31
N ASN A 246 3.78 -12.01 -7.34
CA ASN A 246 3.47 -13.00 -6.32
C ASN A 246 4.43 -12.89 -5.12
N GLU A 247 4.25 -13.76 -4.12
CA GLU A 247 5.06 -13.86 -2.89
C GLU A 247 6.55 -14.13 -3.13
N HIS A 248 6.90 -14.63 -4.31
CA HIS A 248 8.27 -14.91 -4.73
C HIS A 248 8.86 -13.79 -5.62
N ALA A 249 8.23 -12.62 -5.65
CA ALA A 249 8.60 -11.50 -6.51
C ALA A 249 8.64 -11.85 -8.02
N LYS A 250 7.79 -12.77 -8.45
CA LYS A 250 7.62 -13.13 -9.86
C LYS A 250 6.33 -12.50 -10.39
N VAL A 251 6.40 -11.94 -11.59
CA VAL A 251 5.20 -11.44 -12.28
C VAL A 251 4.20 -12.58 -12.47
N THR A 252 2.95 -12.30 -12.16
CA THR A 252 1.85 -13.28 -12.24
C THR A 252 0.59 -12.61 -12.82
N PRO A 253 -0.32 -13.37 -13.44
CA PRO A 253 -1.57 -12.80 -13.94
C PRO A 253 -2.37 -12.11 -12.85
N MET A 254 -2.95 -10.96 -13.21
CA MET A 254 -3.90 -10.22 -12.39
C MET A 254 -5.34 -10.56 -12.78
N ASN A 255 -6.30 -10.07 -12.01
CA ASN A 255 -7.72 -10.19 -12.35
C ASN A 255 -7.98 -9.59 -13.75
N PRO A 256 -8.75 -10.26 -14.64
CA PRO A 256 -9.09 -9.73 -15.96
C PRO A 256 -9.74 -8.33 -15.93
N LEU A 257 -10.52 -8.00 -14.88
CA LEU A 257 -11.07 -6.65 -14.69
C LEU A 257 -9.99 -5.56 -14.58
N ALA A 258 -8.79 -5.91 -14.14
CA ALA A 258 -7.69 -4.95 -14.09
C ALA A 258 -7.04 -4.68 -15.47
N LEU A 259 -7.44 -5.44 -16.49
CA LEU A 259 -7.06 -5.23 -17.88
C LEU A 259 -8.13 -4.45 -18.66
N ASP A 260 -9.29 -4.20 -18.05
CA ASP A 260 -10.33 -3.33 -18.61
C ASP A 260 -9.95 -1.87 -18.39
N ASP A 261 -9.54 -1.23 -19.46
CA ASP A 261 -9.09 0.16 -19.45
C ASP A 261 -10.21 1.13 -19.03
N ALA A 262 -11.46 0.84 -19.37
CA ALA A 262 -12.59 1.67 -18.98
C ALA A 262 -12.81 1.63 -17.46
N LEU A 263 -12.74 0.44 -16.86
CA LEU A 263 -12.86 0.28 -15.40
C LEU A 263 -11.68 0.93 -14.67
N VAL A 264 -10.46 0.81 -15.19
CA VAL A 264 -9.26 1.46 -14.64
C VAL A 264 -9.46 2.99 -14.60
N GLU A 265 -9.91 3.57 -15.71
CA GLU A 265 -10.16 5.02 -15.79
C GLU A 265 -11.34 5.47 -14.94
N GLU A 266 -12.40 4.68 -14.87
CA GLU A 266 -13.54 5.00 -14.02
C GLU A 266 -13.16 5.02 -12.53
N LEU A 267 -12.40 4.02 -12.05
CA LEU A 267 -11.90 4.02 -10.67
C LEU A 267 -10.99 5.23 -10.41
N TRP A 268 -10.12 5.56 -11.35
CA TRP A 268 -9.23 6.72 -11.21
C TRP A 268 -10.03 8.01 -11.03
N LYS A 269 -10.98 8.29 -11.93
CA LYS A 269 -11.84 9.48 -11.89
C LYS A 269 -12.67 9.56 -10.60
N LYS A 270 -13.31 8.45 -10.23
CA LYS A 270 -14.10 8.40 -8.99
C LYS A 270 -13.21 8.61 -7.75
N SER A 271 -12.02 8.01 -7.72
CA SER A 271 -11.08 8.19 -6.60
C SER A 271 -10.61 9.64 -6.51
N ALA A 272 -10.32 10.30 -7.64
CA ALA A 272 -9.97 11.72 -7.68
C ALA A 272 -11.12 12.58 -7.13
N ALA A 273 -12.35 12.37 -7.63
CA ALA A 273 -13.54 13.09 -7.18
C ALA A 273 -13.82 12.86 -5.68
N TRP A 274 -13.76 11.62 -5.19
CA TRP A 274 -14.01 11.26 -3.80
C TRP A 274 -12.95 11.79 -2.83
N THR A 275 -11.72 11.97 -3.30
CA THR A 275 -10.62 12.49 -2.48
C THR A 275 -10.35 13.98 -2.70
N GLY A 276 -11.04 14.62 -3.67
CA GLY A 276 -10.90 16.03 -3.96
C GLY A 276 -9.56 16.45 -4.53
N VAL A 277 -8.90 15.56 -5.27
CA VAL A 277 -7.68 15.88 -6.03
C VAL A 277 -7.99 16.01 -7.53
N PRO A 278 -7.22 16.77 -8.31
CA PRO A 278 -7.37 16.82 -9.77
C PRO A 278 -7.22 15.43 -10.40
N GLU A 279 -7.96 15.13 -11.48
CA GLU A 279 -7.84 13.84 -12.17
C GLU A 279 -6.44 13.64 -12.80
N ASP A 280 -5.79 14.71 -13.17
CA ASP A 280 -4.49 14.72 -13.85
C ASP A 280 -3.30 14.93 -12.92
N TRP A 281 -3.46 14.70 -11.60
CA TRP A 281 -2.38 14.89 -10.61
C TRP A 281 -1.10 14.08 -10.92
N ALA A 282 -1.22 12.94 -11.61
CA ALA A 282 -0.10 12.11 -12.05
C ALA A 282 0.18 12.25 -13.57
N GLY A 283 -0.46 13.20 -14.26
CA GLY A 283 -0.48 13.32 -15.72
C GLY A 283 -1.72 12.69 -16.35
N ARG A 284 -1.81 12.79 -17.66
CA ARG A 284 -2.90 12.15 -18.45
C ARG A 284 -2.41 10.79 -18.96
N PRO A 285 -3.33 9.82 -19.19
CA PRO A 285 -2.96 8.51 -19.72
C PRO A 285 -2.49 8.57 -21.18
#